data_32a442471ea2fda922ea63721a8030b8
#
_entry.id   32a442471ea2fda922ea63721a8030b8
#
_cell.length_a   1.000
_cell.length_b   1.000
_cell.length_c   1.000
_cell.angle_alpha   90.00
_cell.angle_beta   90.00
_cell.angle_gamma   90.00
#
_symmetry.space_group_name_H-M   'P 1'
#
loop_
_entity.id
_entity.type
_entity.pdbx_description
1 polymer ?
#
loop_
_entity_poly.entity_id
_entity_poly.type
_entity_poly.pdbx_seq_one_letter_code
_entity_poly.pdbx_strand_id
1 'polypeptide(L)'
;MNESISSVKVDTLGVDPVLGYVPGTILRDEVVEYRCVRAAQKVMLHRYRKHGIEGIHNLMGLVDNGTVPSFFKGPAYEERYLGTVLMEEEVTEVARRHLGGDDSFTSLVFNRVTAGTTTLMLALVPPGSLVPYMVPEYPGVGGHGHPSVPRAVELARSRWQQVMSSQELEDLLKGEDHVPLVVICPSYRGALSEEQMRAVCDVSHARGIPVYVDDASGARTRTAHYGQQPAGDLGADLIMTSCEKAALFGPRAGLLLGRADLMEPIGAKMNMMGTEARPPVVAAVLRSLQEYTPEQGQQLFSQWVERHRRLAELAKPFLGENLQYGAYNGIYLSLDDFMDLVLERTGIEKTDLAPVDLSVAFSMLLLRGFGFLTVPTTHYPGASKLVSVKVLALRQGDDISDEAIVGALSDSLDALVRTRLDRAAIERLLFGPPE
;
A
#
# COMPACT_ATOMS: atom_id res chain seq x y z
N MET A 1 -26.94 25.60 -9.47
CA MET A 1 -27.20 24.24 -9.01
C MET A 1 -25.84 23.59 -8.91
N ASN A 2 -25.27 23.58 -7.70
CA ASN A 2 -24.09 22.75 -7.41
C ASN A 2 -24.66 21.35 -7.15
N GLU A 3 -24.64 20.50 -8.17
CA GLU A 3 -24.71 19.07 -7.90
C GLU A 3 -23.50 18.73 -7.04
N SER A 4 -23.75 18.31 -5.83
CA SER A 4 -22.74 17.68 -5.00
C SER A 4 -22.29 16.42 -5.74
N ILE A 5 -21.24 16.53 -6.51
CA ILE A 5 -20.58 15.38 -7.11
C ILE A 5 -20.22 14.47 -5.94
N SER A 6 -20.82 13.29 -5.89
CA SER A 6 -20.49 12.34 -4.82
C SER A 6 -18.97 12.15 -4.79
N SER A 7 -18.36 12.05 -3.63
CA SER A 7 -16.92 11.88 -3.46
C SER A 7 -16.35 10.74 -4.32
N VAL A 8 -17.15 9.71 -4.55
CA VAL A 8 -16.83 8.56 -5.42
C VAL A 8 -16.67 8.97 -6.88
N LYS A 9 -17.52 9.84 -7.41
CA LYS A 9 -17.41 10.31 -8.80
C LYS A 9 -16.23 11.26 -9.00
N VAL A 10 -15.91 12.08 -8.01
CA VAL A 10 -14.72 12.95 -8.05
C VAL A 10 -13.45 12.12 -8.03
N ASP A 11 -13.43 11.04 -7.28
CA ASP A 11 -12.26 10.15 -7.15
C ASP A 11 -11.95 9.36 -8.43
N THR A 12 -12.94 9.12 -9.28
CA THR A 12 -12.73 8.47 -10.58
C THR A 12 -12.58 9.49 -11.73
N LEU A 13 -13.14 10.69 -11.59
CA LEU A 13 -12.96 11.80 -12.51
C LEU A 13 -11.61 12.48 -12.25
N GLY A 14 -10.69 12.33 -13.17
CA GLY A 14 -9.34 12.90 -13.07
C GLY A 14 -8.28 11.91 -12.58
N VAL A 15 -8.65 10.68 -12.28
CA VAL A 15 -7.68 9.60 -12.10
C VAL A 15 -7.03 9.28 -13.45
N ASP A 16 -5.71 9.40 -13.53
CA ASP A 16 -4.96 8.95 -14.69
C ASP A 16 -5.03 7.43 -14.77
N PRO A 17 -5.47 6.84 -15.90
CA PRO A 17 -5.66 5.39 -16.00
C PRO A 17 -4.35 4.60 -15.88
N VAL A 18 -3.22 5.18 -16.28
CA VAL A 18 -1.90 4.54 -16.17
C VAL A 18 -1.36 4.66 -14.75
N LEU A 19 -1.46 5.83 -14.14
CA LEU A 19 -1.00 6.07 -12.77
C LEU A 19 -1.92 5.39 -11.74
N GLY A 20 -3.23 5.33 -12.00
CA GLY A 20 -4.25 4.83 -11.08
C GLY A 20 -4.55 5.77 -9.90
N TYR A 21 -4.22 7.06 -10.05
CA TYR A 21 -4.50 8.12 -9.08
C TYR A 21 -4.51 9.50 -9.78
N VAL A 22 -4.95 10.54 -9.06
CA VAL A 22 -4.93 11.93 -9.56
C VAL A 22 -3.49 12.45 -9.51
N PRO A 23 -2.88 12.79 -10.65
CA PRO A 23 -1.50 13.27 -10.68
C PRO A 23 -1.36 14.67 -10.09
N GLY A 24 -0.14 15.00 -9.67
CA GLY A 24 0.25 16.35 -9.30
C GLY A 24 0.42 17.28 -10.51
N THR A 25 0.53 18.57 -10.28
CA THR A 25 0.87 19.54 -11.33
C THR A 25 2.37 19.57 -11.63
N ILE A 26 3.21 19.20 -10.68
CA ILE A 26 4.65 18.95 -10.84
C ILE A 26 4.89 17.47 -11.07
N LEU A 27 4.36 16.61 -10.21
CA LEU A 27 4.44 15.15 -10.29
C LEU A 27 3.35 14.59 -11.21
N ARG A 28 3.38 14.99 -12.47
CA ARG A 28 2.29 14.82 -13.45
C ARG A 28 2.25 13.47 -14.15
N ASP A 29 3.33 12.71 -14.10
CA ASP A 29 3.48 11.42 -14.78
C ASP A 29 4.52 10.53 -14.07
N GLU A 30 4.56 9.25 -14.43
CA GLU A 30 5.44 8.25 -13.82
C GLU A 30 6.94 8.54 -14.03
N VAL A 31 7.29 9.25 -15.10
CA VAL A 31 8.70 9.62 -15.38
C VAL A 31 9.15 10.71 -14.43
N VAL A 32 8.30 11.72 -14.20
CA VAL A 32 8.58 12.78 -13.24
C VAL A 32 8.63 12.25 -11.82
N GLU A 33 7.71 11.34 -11.45
CA GLU A 33 7.76 10.65 -10.15
C GLU A 33 9.04 9.83 -9.97
N TYR A 34 9.46 9.10 -11.01
CA TYR A 34 10.73 8.38 -10.97
C TYR A 34 11.91 9.31 -10.74
N ARG A 35 11.93 10.49 -11.37
CA ARG A 35 12.97 11.51 -11.12
C ARG A 35 12.97 11.98 -9.67
N CYS A 36 11.78 12.17 -9.07
CA CYS A 36 11.66 12.53 -7.66
C CYS A 36 12.23 11.42 -6.75
N VAL A 37 11.88 10.16 -7.00
CA VAL A 37 12.46 9.01 -6.27
C VAL A 37 13.98 8.95 -6.42
N ARG A 38 14.52 9.22 -7.62
CA ARG A 38 15.97 9.27 -7.85
C ARG A 38 16.65 10.42 -7.08
N ALA A 39 15.98 11.57 -6.97
CA ALA A 39 16.48 12.67 -6.14
C ALA A 39 16.49 12.26 -4.65
N ALA A 40 15.43 11.65 -4.16
CA ALA A 40 15.37 11.14 -2.79
C ALA A 40 16.50 10.11 -2.51
N GLN A 41 16.77 9.19 -3.44
CA GLN A 41 17.87 8.22 -3.31
C GLN A 41 19.24 8.89 -3.23
N LYS A 42 19.46 9.99 -3.98
CA LYS A 42 20.70 10.77 -3.88
C LYS A 42 20.83 11.44 -2.50
N VAL A 43 19.73 11.96 -1.96
CA VAL A 43 19.70 12.52 -0.60
C VAL A 43 20.00 11.46 0.44
N MET A 44 19.36 10.27 0.34
CA MET A 44 19.65 9.13 1.23
C MET A 44 21.14 8.76 1.20
N LEU A 45 21.71 8.63 -0.01
CA LEU A 45 23.13 8.30 -0.17
C LEU A 45 24.05 9.38 0.42
N HIS A 46 23.72 10.64 0.23
CA HIS A 46 24.46 11.76 0.81
C HIS A 46 24.42 11.71 2.35
N ARG A 47 23.23 11.55 2.93
CA ARG A 47 23.08 11.41 4.39
C ARG A 47 23.81 10.19 4.94
N TYR A 48 23.71 9.04 4.27
CA TYR A 48 24.45 7.85 4.66
C TYR A 48 25.98 8.08 4.67
N ARG A 49 26.52 8.77 3.67
CA ARG A 49 27.96 9.09 3.61
C ARG A 49 28.39 10.06 4.72
N LYS A 50 27.51 10.97 5.13
CA LYS A 50 27.79 11.97 6.16
C LYS A 50 27.60 11.45 7.59
N HIS A 51 26.58 10.65 7.82
CA HIS A 51 26.11 10.26 9.15
C HIS A 51 26.07 8.74 9.38
N GLY A 52 26.46 7.93 8.39
CA GLY A 52 26.28 6.49 8.47
C GLY A 52 24.82 6.07 8.41
N ILE A 53 24.56 4.82 8.75
CA ILE A 53 23.20 4.28 8.76
C ILE A 53 22.30 4.92 9.84
N GLU A 54 22.89 5.46 10.88
CA GLU A 54 22.20 6.19 11.96
C GLU A 54 21.60 7.52 11.49
N GLY A 55 22.01 8.02 10.33
CA GLY A 55 21.41 9.20 9.69
C GLY A 55 20.17 8.90 8.83
N ILE A 56 19.69 7.64 8.81
CA ILE A 56 18.54 7.18 8.00
C ILE A 56 17.55 6.46 8.89
N HIS A 57 16.33 6.96 8.93
CA HIS A 57 15.25 6.45 9.77
C HIS A 57 14.05 6.04 8.93
N ASN A 58 13.60 4.81 9.08
CA ASN A 58 12.48 4.26 8.31
C ASN A 58 11.14 4.57 8.99
N LEU A 59 10.45 5.56 8.49
CA LEU A 59 9.09 5.93 8.91
C LEU A 59 8.02 5.60 7.84
N MET A 60 8.31 4.60 6.99
CA MET A 60 7.39 4.17 5.92
C MET A 60 6.42 3.07 6.39
N GLY A 61 6.75 2.38 7.47
CA GLY A 61 6.04 1.17 7.86
C GLY A 61 6.29 -0.04 6.96
N LEU A 62 7.42 -0.04 6.23
CA LEU A 62 7.85 -1.14 5.37
C LEU A 62 9.20 -1.65 5.86
N VAL A 63 9.34 -2.95 5.98
CA VAL A 63 10.59 -3.62 6.34
C VAL A 63 10.98 -4.60 5.24
N ASP A 64 12.21 -4.55 4.82
CA ASP A 64 12.78 -5.54 3.92
C ASP A 64 13.96 -6.23 4.63
N ASN A 65 13.67 -7.34 5.26
CA ASN A 65 14.67 -8.18 5.85
C ASN A 65 15.13 -9.23 4.84
N GLY A 66 15.94 -8.81 3.87
CA GLY A 66 16.44 -9.66 2.79
C GLY A 66 17.41 -10.77 3.24
N THR A 67 17.49 -11.06 4.53
CA THR A 67 18.37 -12.10 5.06
C THR A 67 17.77 -13.48 4.78
N VAL A 68 18.38 -14.21 3.86
CA VAL A 68 18.04 -15.62 3.63
C VAL A 68 18.52 -16.44 4.83
N PRO A 69 17.61 -17.17 5.51
CA PRO A 69 17.97 -18.03 6.61
C PRO A 69 19.03 -19.07 6.23
N SER A 70 20.01 -19.31 7.11
CA SER A 70 21.14 -20.18 6.81
C SER A 70 20.74 -21.64 6.51
N PHE A 71 19.62 -22.11 7.05
CA PHE A 71 19.14 -23.48 6.81
C PHE A 71 18.52 -23.69 5.41
N PHE A 72 18.24 -22.61 4.66
CA PHE A 72 17.88 -22.67 3.25
C PHE A 72 19.10 -22.54 2.31
N LYS A 73 20.31 -22.55 2.85
CA LYS A 73 21.52 -22.58 2.04
C LYS A 73 21.85 -24.02 1.67
N GLY A 74 22.11 -24.24 0.43
CA GLY A 74 22.54 -25.54 -0.09
C GLY A 74 22.14 -25.68 -1.56
N PRO A 75 22.87 -26.53 -2.31
CA PRO A 75 22.70 -26.62 -3.78
C PRO A 75 21.25 -26.89 -4.21
N ALA A 76 20.49 -27.67 -3.43
CA ALA A 76 19.11 -27.97 -3.77
C ALA A 76 18.18 -26.77 -3.65
N TYR A 77 18.33 -25.93 -2.63
CA TYR A 77 17.50 -24.73 -2.42
C TYR A 77 17.99 -23.52 -3.24
N GLU A 78 19.25 -23.49 -3.57
CA GLU A 78 19.85 -22.44 -4.40
C GLU A 78 19.62 -22.69 -5.90
N GLU A 79 19.31 -23.94 -6.27
CA GLU A 79 18.93 -24.26 -7.62
C GLU A 79 17.59 -23.63 -7.97
N ARG A 80 17.55 -22.93 -9.11
CA ARG A 80 16.48 -21.99 -9.47
C ARG A 80 15.10 -22.64 -9.53
N TYR A 81 15.00 -23.85 -10.06
CA TYR A 81 13.72 -24.53 -10.28
C TYR A 81 13.40 -25.50 -9.13
N LEU A 82 14.40 -26.25 -8.70
CA LEU A 82 14.21 -27.24 -7.63
C LEU A 82 13.93 -26.58 -6.28
N GLY A 83 14.63 -25.48 -5.96
CA GLY A 83 14.47 -24.79 -4.67
C GLY A 83 13.03 -24.31 -4.42
N THR A 84 12.37 -23.79 -5.44
CA THR A 84 10.97 -23.34 -5.32
C THR A 84 10.02 -24.53 -5.09
N VAL A 85 10.19 -25.61 -5.85
CA VAL A 85 9.33 -26.81 -5.74
C VAL A 85 9.48 -27.50 -4.38
N LEU A 86 10.68 -27.54 -3.83
CA LEU A 86 10.93 -28.12 -2.49
C LEU A 86 10.19 -27.39 -1.35
N MET A 87 9.83 -26.11 -1.55
CA MET A 87 9.16 -25.30 -0.54
C MET A 87 7.65 -25.09 -0.83
N GLU A 88 7.16 -25.50 -1.99
CA GLU A 88 5.81 -25.16 -2.48
C GLU A 88 4.70 -25.64 -1.54
N GLU A 89 4.78 -26.89 -1.10
CA GLU A 89 3.77 -27.49 -0.21
C GLU A 89 3.74 -26.77 1.14
N GLU A 90 4.92 -26.52 1.74
CA GLU A 90 5.03 -25.85 3.03
C GLU A 90 4.60 -24.38 2.97
N VAL A 91 4.95 -23.68 1.88
CA VAL A 91 4.48 -22.30 1.64
C VAL A 91 2.95 -22.27 1.54
N THR A 92 2.36 -23.23 0.82
CA THR A 92 0.89 -23.32 0.66
C THR A 92 0.20 -23.58 2.00
N GLU A 93 0.73 -24.52 2.80
CA GLU A 93 0.19 -24.82 4.12
C GLU A 93 0.23 -23.58 5.04
N VAL A 94 1.37 -22.90 5.08
CA VAL A 94 1.52 -21.68 5.90
C VAL A 94 0.63 -20.56 5.36
N ALA A 95 0.51 -20.40 4.04
CA ALA A 95 -0.36 -19.42 3.43
C ALA A 95 -1.84 -19.63 3.82
N ARG A 96 -2.35 -20.87 3.80
CA ARG A 96 -3.70 -21.21 4.24
C ARG A 96 -3.94 -20.82 5.71
N ARG A 97 -2.99 -21.08 6.59
CA ARG A 97 -3.09 -20.68 8.01
C ARG A 97 -3.22 -19.16 8.20
N HIS A 98 -2.59 -18.37 7.32
CA HIS A 98 -2.60 -16.92 7.40
C HIS A 98 -3.78 -16.26 6.68
N LEU A 99 -4.20 -16.83 5.56
CA LEU A 99 -5.14 -16.20 4.63
C LEU A 99 -6.51 -16.91 4.59
N GLY A 100 -6.63 -18.06 5.23
CA GLY A 100 -7.83 -18.90 5.19
C GLY A 100 -7.89 -19.74 3.91
N GLY A 101 -9.05 -20.34 3.67
CA GLY A 101 -9.28 -21.22 2.55
C GLY A 101 -9.08 -22.70 2.90
N ASP A 102 -9.45 -23.59 1.98
CA ASP A 102 -9.44 -25.03 2.16
C ASP A 102 -8.35 -25.74 1.34
N ASP A 103 -8.41 -27.06 1.26
CA ASP A 103 -7.41 -27.89 0.56
C ASP A 103 -7.40 -27.71 -0.97
N SER A 104 -8.40 -27.03 -1.55
CA SER A 104 -8.41 -26.67 -2.98
C SER A 104 -7.56 -25.47 -3.32
N PHE A 105 -7.06 -24.72 -2.29
CA PHE A 105 -6.24 -23.54 -2.48
C PHE A 105 -4.78 -23.92 -2.63
N THR A 106 -4.10 -23.25 -3.58
CA THR A 106 -2.65 -23.32 -3.81
C THR A 106 -2.03 -21.94 -3.73
N SER A 107 -0.70 -21.86 -3.64
CA SER A 107 -0.01 -20.56 -3.49
C SER A 107 1.00 -20.30 -4.61
N LEU A 108 1.22 -19.00 -4.89
CA LEU A 108 2.28 -18.48 -5.74
C LEU A 108 2.98 -17.32 -5.04
N VAL A 109 4.30 -17.25 -5.16
CA VAL A 109 5.10 -16.16 -4.60
C VAL A 109 5.65 -15.29 -5.72
N PHE A 110 5.38 -13.99 -5.62
CA PHE A 110 5.81 -12.97 -6.57
C PHE A 110 6.88 -12.06 -5.96
N ASN A 111 7.73 -11.48 -6.80
CA ASN A 111 8.72 -10.49 -6.35
C ASN A 111 8.09 -9.29 -5.62
N ARG A 112 6.83 -8.95 -5.91
CA ARG A 112 6.05 -7.88 -5.26
C ARG A 112 4.54 -8.13 -5.42
N VAL A 113 3.73 -7.59 -4.49
CA VAL A 113 2.26 -7.55 -4.64
C VAL A 113 1.85 -6.95 -5.99
N THR A 114 2.43 -5.81 -6.38
CA THR A 114 2.11 -5.16 -7.67
C THR A 114 2.36 -6.08 -8.87
N ALA A 115 3.46 -6.85 -8.87
CA ALA A 115 3.74 -7.82 -9.92
C ALA A 115 2.67 -8.92 -9.94
N GLY A 116 2.30 -9.46 -8.77
CA GLY A 116 1.26 -10.48 -8.65
C GLY A 116 -0.11 -9.97 -9.11
N THR A 117 -0.54 -8.78 -8.66
CA THR A 117 -1.81 -8.17 -9.08
C THR A 117 -1.85 -7.95 -10.59
N THR A 118 -0.75 -7.43 -11.19
CA THR A 118 -0.67 -7.24 -12.65
C THR A 118 -0.75 -8.56 -13.40
N THR A 119 -0.01 -9.58 -12.94
CA THR A 119 -0.03 -10.92 -13.54
C THR A 119 -1.42 -11.54 -13.48
N LEU A 120 -2.09 -11.45 -12.32
CA LEU A 120 -3.45 -11.95 -12.10
C LEU A 120 -4.44 -11.28 -13.06
N MET A 121 -4.42 -9.95 -13.16
CA MET A 121 -5.33 -9.24 -14.06
C MET A 121 -5.08 -9.61 -15.53
N LEU A 122 -3.82 -9.70 -15.97
CA LEU A 122 -3.48 -10.14 -17.32
C LEU A 122 -3.81 -11.62 -17.61
N ALA A 123 -3.96 -12.44 -16.58
CA ALA A 123 -4.33 -13.85 -16.72
C ALA A 123 -5.86 -14.06 -16.76
N LEU A 124 -6.59 -13.34 -15.93
CA LEU A 124 -8.02 -13.62 -15.68
C LEU A 124 -8.97 -12.59 -16.31
N VAL A 125 -8.49 -11.42 -16.70
CA VAL A 125 -9.36 -10.33 -17.20
C VAL A 125 -9.18 -10.19 -18.71
N PRO A 126 -10.17 -10.66 -19.52
CA PRO A 126 -10.15 -10.47 -20.96
C PRO A 126 -10.27 -8.98 -21.33
N PRO A 127 -9.64 -8.54 -22.44
CA PRO A 127 -9.78 -7.18 -22.92
C PRO A 127 -11.26 -6.75 -23.11
N GLY A 128 -11.58 -5.52 -22.72
CA GLY A 128 -12.93 -4.97 -22.85
C GLY A 128 -13.86 -5.29 -21.66
N SER A 129 -13.41 -6.06 -20.68
CA SER A 129 -14.19 -6.42 -19.48
C SER A 129 -14.36 -5.23 -18.53
N LEU A 130 -15.29 -5.36 -17.60
CA LEU A 130 -15.41 -4.49 -16.43
C LEU A 130 -14.95 -5.24 -15.17
N VAL A 131 -14.15 -4.58 -14.34
CA VAL A 131 -13.72 -5.09 -13.02
C VAL A 131 -14.29 -4.17 -11.95
N PRO A 132 -15.34 -4.59 -11.23
CA PRO A 132 -15.82 -3.89 -10.05
C PRO A 132 -14.74 -3.92 -8.96
N TYR A 133 -14.51 -2.77 -8.31
CA TYR A 133 -13.50 -2.60 -7.30
C TYR A 133 -14.10 -2.05 -6.01
N MET A 134 -14.32 -2.94 -5.05
CA MET A 134 -14.88 -2.61 -3.74
C MET A 134 -13.79 -2.09 -2.81
N VAL A 135 -14.02 -0.91 -2.25
CA VAL A 135 -13.13 -0.29 -1.26
C VAL A 135 -13.97 0.28 -0.12
N PRO A 136 -13.43 0.36 1.11
CA PRO A 136 -14.14 1.00 2.19
C PRO A 136 -14.35 2.49 1.92
N GLU A 137 -15.47 3.02 2.36
CA GLU A 137 -15.70 4.46 2.43
C GLU A 137 -14.96 5.04 3.62
N TYR A 138 -14.29 6.18 3.40
CA TYR A 138 -13.59 6.91 4.45
C TYR A 138 -14.11 8.35 4.52
N PRO A 139 -14.64 8.79 5.68
CA PRO A 139 -15.10 10.17 5.84
C PRO A 139 -13.99 11.17 5.48
N GLY A 140 -14.30 12.10 4.59
CA GLY A 140 -13.41 13.18 4.18
C GLY A 140 -12.26 12.82 3.24
N VAL A 141 -12.14 11.57 2.79
CA VAL A 141 -11.00 11.15 1.95
C VAL A 141 -11.42 10.40 0.69
N GLY A 142 -12.70 10.07 0.56
CA GLY A 142 -13.21 9.21 -0.50
C GLY A 142 -12.72 7.76 -0.40
N GLY A 143 -13.35 6.88 -1.13
CA GLY A 143 -12.99 5.47 -1.18
C GLY A 143 -11.87 5.23 -2.19
N HIS A 144 -10.66 4.99 -1.72
CA HIS A 144 -9.57 4.64 -2.62
C HIS A 144 -8.84 3.38 -2.16
N GLY A 145 -8.81 2.41 -3.04
CA GLY A 145 -7.89 1.30 -2.92
C GLY A 145 -6.47 1.67 -3.39
N HIS A 146 -5.59 0.70 -3.32
CA HIS A 146 -4.24 0.86 -3.84
C HIS A 146 -4.26 0.96 -5.39
N PRO A 147 -3.48 1.84 -6.01
CA PRO A 147 -3.48 2.07 -7.47
C PRO A 147 -3.00 0.87 -8.30
N SER A 148 -2.47 -0.18 -7.68
CA SER A 148 -2.07 -1.42 -8.38
C SER A 148 -3.23 -2.09 -9.13
N VAL A 149 -4.45 -2.03 -8.59
CA VAL A 149 -5.62 -2.65 -9.23
C VAL A 149 -6.06 -1.88 -10.46
N PRO A 150 -6.37 -0.56 -10.38
CA PRO A 150 -6.68 0.24 -11.56
C PRO A 150 -5.65 0.10 -12.69
N ARG A 151 -4.37 0.25 -12.37
CA ARG A 151 -3.27 0.09 -13.35
C ARG A 151 -3.25 -1.28 -14.01
N ALA A 152 -3.43 -2.33 -13.22
CA ALA A 152 -3.39 -3.70 -13.75
C ALA A 152 -4.59 -3.98 -14.68
N VAL A 153 -5.76 -3.44 -14.35
CA VAL A 153 -6.96 -3.54 -15.21
C VAL A 153 -6.77 -2.78 -16.52
N GLU A 154 -6.19 -1.57 -16.47
CA GLU A 154 -5.85 -0.81 -17.69
C GLU A 154 -4.82 -1.54 -18.56
N LEU A 155 -3.80 -2.14 -17.95
CA LEU A 155 -2.82 -2.96 -18.69
C LEU A 155 -3.48 -4.19 -19.34
N ALA A 156 -4.55 -4.73 -18.74
CA ALA A 156 -5.38 -5.78 -19.36
C ALA A 156 -6.33 -5.23 -20.44
N ARG A 157 -6.27 -3.94 -20.76
CA ARG A 157 -7.16 -3.25 -21.73
C ARG A 157 -8.64 -3.35 -21.35
N SER A 158 -8.93 -3.23 -20.07
CA SER A 158 -10.26 -3.36 -19.49
C SER A 158 -10.62 -2.13 -18.67
N ARG A 159 -11.86 -2.03 -18.23
CA ARG A 159 -12.37 -0.92 -17.41
C ARG A 159 -12.48 -1.37 -15.95
N TRP A 160 -12.31 -0.45 -15.04
CA TRP A 160 -12.65 -0.68 -13.64
C TRP A 160 -13.68 0.33 -13.15
N GLN A 161 -14.48 -0.07 -12.18
CA GLN A 161 -15.45 0.81 -11.55
C GLN A 161 -15.47 0.57 -10.04
N GLN A 162 -15.32 1.64 -9.28
CA GLN A 162 -15.41 1.57 -7.84
C GLN A 162 -16.85 1.38 -7.41
N VAL A 163 -17.04 0.52 -6.42
CA VAL A 163 -18.31 0.31 -5.70
C VAL A 163 -18.06 0.40 -4.20
N MET A 164 -19.04 0.88 -3.45
CA MET A 164 -18.92 1.15 -2.02
C MET A 164 -19.74 0.19 -1.16
N SER A 165 -20.64 -0.58 -1.79
CA SER A 165 -21.50 -1.54 -1.11
C SER A 165 -21.81 -2.75 -1.99
N SER A 166 -22.25 -3.84 -1.35
CA SER A 166 -22.77 -5.02 -2.07
C SER A 166 -24.02 -4.71 -2.90
N GLN A 167 -24.84 -3.73 -2.49
CA GLN A 167 -26.00 -3.30 -3.24
C GLN A 167 -25.59 -2.57 -4.53
N GLU A 168 -24.62 -1.67 -4.47
CA GLU A 168 -24.08 -1.02 -5.68
C GLU A 168 -23.45 -2.04 -6.63
N LEU A 169 -22.75 -3.04 -6.09
CA LEU A 169 -22.22 -4.15 -6.88
C LEU A 169 -23.34 -4.92 -7.55
N GLU A 170 -24.37 -5.29 -6.82
CA GLU A 170 -25.51 -6.03 -7.36
C GLU A 170 -26.20 -5.25 -8.49
N ASP A 171 -26.41 -3.94 -8.32
CA ASP A 171 -27.02 -3.08 -9.31
C ASP A 171 -26.13 -2.92 -10.56
N LEU A 172 -24.83 -2.78 -10.38
CA LEU A 172 -23.85 -2.76 -11.47
C LEU A 172 -23.90 -4.06 -12.29
N LEU A 173 -23.88 -5.20 -11.60
CA LEU A 173 -23.91 -6.52 -12.25
C LEU A 173 -25.20 -6.83 -12.99
N LYS A 174 -26.32 -6.13 -12.74
CA LYS A 174 -27.57 -6.26 -13.53
C LYS A 174 -27.44 -5.72 -14.96
N GLY A 175 -26.55 -4.76 -15.16
CA GLY A 175 -26.36 -4.09 -16.45
C GLY A 175 -25.08 -4.49 -17.21
N GLU A 176 -24.27 -5.40 -16.66
CA GLU A 176 -22.97 -5.76 -17.24
C GLU A 176 -22.80 -7.28 -17.37
N ASP A 177 -22.60 -7.73 -18.62
CA ASP A 177 -22.46 -9.16 -18.95
C ASP A 177 -20.99 -9.66 -18.92
N HIS A 178 -20.01 -8.76 -18.92
CA HIS A 178 -18.60 -9.09 -19.04
C HIS A 178 -17.81 -8.68 -17.80
N VAL A 179 -18.14 -9.30 -16.67
CA VAL A 179 -17.43 -9.15 -15.39
C VAL A 179 -16.71 -10.46 -15.05
N PRO A 180 -15.41 -10.59 -15.33
CA PRO A 180 -14.68 -11.84 -15.10
C PRO A 180 -14.21 -11.98 -13.64
N LEU A 181 -14.14 -10.87 -12.89
CA LEU A 181 -13.57 -10.83 -11.55
C LEU A 181 -14.12 -9.62 -10.79
N VAL A 182 -14.45 -9.80 -9.52
CA VAL A 182 -14.69 -8.72 -8.57
C VAL A 182 -13.47 -8.56 -7.66
N VAL A 183 -13.06 -7.34 -7.38
CA VAL A 183 -11.91 -7.04 -6.51
C VAL A 183 -12.38 -6.37 -5.23
N ILE A 184 -11.87 -6.83 -4.09
CA ILE A 184 -12.05 -6.20 -2.79
C ILE A 184 -10.68 -5.73 -2.29
N CYS A 185 -10.56 -4.45 -1.89
CA CYS A 185 -9.45 -3.97 -1.08
C CYS A 185 -10.00 -3.65 0.31
N PRO A 186 -9.96 -4.61 1.26
CA PRO A 186 -10.75 -4.53 2.49
C PRO A 186 -10.18 -3.58 3.52
N SER A 187 -8.91 -3.19 3.40
CA SER A 187 -8.25 -2.36 4.40
C SER A 187 -7.17 -1.48 3.78
N TYR A 188 -7.48 -0.20 3.67
CA TYR A 188 -6.47 0.80 3.31
C TYR A 188 -6.29 1.83 4.42
N ARG A 189 -7.37 2.34 4.99
CA ARG A 189 -7.38 3.34 6.08
C ARG A 189 -8.32 2.98 7.24
N GLY A 190 -9.16 2.03 7.05
CA GLY A 190 -10.05 1.34 7.96
C GLY A 190 -10.16 -0.10 7.49
N ALA A 191 -11.19 -0.80 7.89
CA ALA A 191 -11.46 -2.14 7.38
C ALA A 191 -12.94 -2.30 7.05
N LEU A 192 -13.24 -3.00 5.96
CA LEU A 192 -14.58 -3.54 5.74
C LEU A 192 -14.89 -4.54 6.86
N SER A 193 -16.14 -4.61 7.27
CA SER A 193 -16.58 -5.65 8.19
C SER A 193 -16.60 -7.02 7.50
N GLU A 194 -16.58 -8.08 8.27
CA GLU A 194 -16.75 -9.46 7.75
C GLU A 194 -18.07 -9.60 6.98
N GLU A 195 -19.14 -8.99 7.50
CA GLU A 195 -20.45 -9.01 6.87
C GLU A 195 -20.43 -8.33 5.49
N GLN A 196 -19.77 -7.17 5.38
CA GLN A 196 -19.61 -6.48 4.09
C GLN A 196 -18.81 -7.33 3.10
N MET A 197 -17.73 -7.97 3.54
CA MET A 197 -16.92 -8.83 2.68
C MET A 197 -17.72 -10.07 2.21
N ARG A 198 -18.42 -10.75 3.13
CA ARG A 198 -19.27 -11.89 2.79
C ARG A 198 -20.37 -11.51 1.81
N ALA A 199 -21.06 -10.40 2.04
CA ALA A 199 -22.12 -9.92 1.15
C ALA A 199 -21.62 -9.68 -0.29
N VAL A 200 -20.41 -9.16 -0.45
CA VAL A 200 -19.79 -8.99 -1.79
C VAL A 200 -19.45 -10.34 -2.41
N CYS A 201 -18.90 -11.29 -1.64
CA CYS A 201 -18.64 -12.65 -2.12
C CYS A 201 -19.93 -13.33 -2.55
N ASP A 202 -20.99 -13.29 -1.73
CA ASP A 202 -22.28 -13.91 -2.03
C ASP A 202 -22.92 -13.37 -3.31
N VAL A 203 -22.94 -12.04 -3.48
CA VAL A 203 -23.45 -11.38 -4.69
C VAL A 203 -22.66 -11.78 -5.95
N SER A 204 -21.33 -11.89 -5.82
CA SER A 204 -20.44 -12.30 -6.92
C SER A 204 -20.65 -13.78 -7.27
N HIS A 205 -20.62 -14.65 -6.28
CA HIS A 205 -20.75 -16.10 -6.46
C HIS A 205 -22.14 -16.50 -6.99
N ALA A 206 -23.21 -15.78 -6.62
CA ALA A 206 -24.53 -16.01 -7.19
C ALA A 206 -24.57 -15.86 -8.74
N ARG A 207 -23.55 -15.23 -9.32
CA ARG A 207 -23.34 -15.05 -10.77
C ARG A 207 -22.16 -15.83 -11.34
N GLY A 208 -21.52 -16.68 -10.51
CA GLY A 208 -20.34 -17.45 -10.89
C GLY A 208 -19.08 -16.61 -11.09
N ILE A 209 -19.05 -15.39 -10.53
CA ILE A 209 -17.92 -14.47 -10.65
C ILE A 209 -16.98 -14.67 -9.46
N PRO A 210 -15.68 -15.00 -9.69
CA PRO A 210 -14.70 -15.13 -8.61
C PRO A 210 -14.36 -13.78 -7.97
N VAL A 211 -13.93 -13.85 -6.70
CA VAL A 211 -13.56 -12.67 -5.90
C VAL A 211 -12.06 -12.68 -5.56
N TYR A 212 -11.37 -11.63 -5.95
CA TYR A 212 -9.99 -11.36 -5.57
C TYR A 212 -9.92 -10.32 -4.44
N VAL A 213 -9.22 -10.65 -3.37
CA VAL A 213 -8.98 -9.75 -2.24
C VAL A 213 -7.53 -9.25 -2.25
N ASP A 214 -7.33 -7.94 -2.50
CA ASP A 214 -6.04 -7.27 -2.30
C ASP A 214 -5.87 -6.94 -0.81
N ASP A 215 -5.35 -7.89 -0.07
CA ASP A 215 -5.18 -7.84 1.38
C ASP A 215 -3.73 -7.54 1.80
N ALA A 216 -3.06 -6.68 1.04
CA ALA A 216 -1.62 -6.44 1.14
C ALA A 216 -1.12 -6.11 2.57
N SER A 217 -1.87 -5.30 3.32
CA SER A 217 -1.64 -5.06 4.74
C SER A 217 -2.76 -5.65 5.61
N GLY A 218 -3.93 -5.80 5.03
CA GLY A 218 -5.15 -6.18 5.69
C GLY A 218 -5.11 -7.56 6.29
N ALA A 219 -4.50 -8.52 5.63
CA ALA A 219 -4.44 -9.90 6.10
C ALA A 219 -4.04 -10.03 7.60
N ARG A 220 -3.18 -9.14 8.09
CA ARG A 220 -2.79 -9.11 9.51
C ARG A 220 -3.46 -7.99 10.30
N THR A 221 -3.65 -6.82 9.67
CA THR A 221 -4.37 -5.72 10.32
C THR A 221 -5.81 -6.15 10.66
N ARG A 222 -6.51 -6.79 9.73
CA ARG A 222 -7.88 -7.25 9.97
C ARG A 222 -7.93 -8.36 11.02
N THR A 223 -7.08 -9.36 10.90
CA THR A 223 -7.10 -10.52 11.80
C THR A 223 -6.54 -10.19 13.19
N ALA A 224 -5.35 -9.60 13.29
CA ALA A 224 -4.70 -9.37 14.58
C ALA A 224 -5.17 -8.09 15.29
N HIS A 225 -5.54 -7.02 14.55
CA HIS A 225 -5.98 -5.78 15.18
C HIS A 225 -7.49 -5.68 15.33
N TYR A 226 -8.25 -6.06 14.28
CA TYR A 226 -9.72 -5.99 14.33
C TYR A 226 -10.39 -7.31 14.72
N GLY A 227 -9.64 -8.39 14.90
CA GLY A 227 -10.17 -9.69 15.30
C GLY A 227 -11.03 -10.38 14.24
N GLN A 228 -10.87 -10.00 12.96
CA GLN A 228 -11.63 -10.56 11.85
C GLN A 228 -11.07 -11.90 11.37
N GLN A 229 -11.89 -12.67 10.70
CA GLN A 229 -11.47 -13.90 10.02
C GLN A 229 -10.58 -13.60 8.81
N PRO A 230 -9.69 -14.54 8.42
CA PRO A 230 -8.97 -14.47 7.15
C PRO A 230 -9.90 -14.37 5.95
N ALA A 231 -9.44 -13.74 4.86
CA ALA A 231 -10.28 -13.48 3.69
C ALA A 231 -10.79 -14.74 2.99
N GLY A 232 -10.00 -15.82 2.98
CA GLY A 232 -10.42 -17.11 2.43
C GLY A 232 -11.62 -17.72 3.18
N ASP A 233 -11.68 -17.54 4.50
CA ASP A 233 -12.79 -18.01 5.33
C ASP A 233 -14.05 -17.12 5.22
N LEU A 234 -13.89 -15.96 4.57
CA LEU A 234 -14.98 -15.04 4.25
C LEU A 234 -15.53 -15.21 2.81
N GLY A 235 -14.99 -16.16 2.05
CA GLY A 235 -15.44 -16.49 0.71
C GLY A 235 -14.58 -15.95 -0.43
N ALA A 236 -13.41 -15.37 -0.16
CA ALA A 236 -12.50 -14.95 -1.22
C ALA A 236 -11.93 -16.17 -1.99
N ASP A 237 -11.90 -16.09 -3.33
CA ASP A 237 -11.33 -17.14 -4.20
C ASP A 237 -9.82 -16.96 -4.43
N LEU A 238 -9.35 -15.72 -4.35
CA LEU A 238 -7.96 -15.31 -4.54
C LEU A 238 -7.59 -14.24 -3.50
N ILE A 239 -6.49 -14.41 -2.79
CA ILE A 239 -6.05 -13.48 -1.75
C ILE A 239 -4.57 -13.13 -1.97
N MET A 240 -4.27 -11.84 -2.14
CA MET A 240 -2.91 -11.35 -2.25
C MET A 240 -2.47 -10.62 -1.00
N THR A 241 -1.36 -11.00 -0.40
CA THR A 241 -0.79 -10.27 0.73
C THR A 241 0.67 -9.88 0.52
N SER A 242 1.13 -8.85 1.23
CA SER A 242 2.52 -8.40 1.23
C SER A 242 3.28 -8.99 2.41
N CYS A 243 4.48 -9.50 2.18
CA CYS A 243 5.31 -10.07 3.24
C CYS A 243 6.18 -9.02 3.97
N GLU A 244 6.13 -7.76 3.55
CA GLU A 244 6.89 -6.64 4.12
C GLU A 244 6.04 -5.68 4.95
N LYS A 245 4.76 -5.98 5.21
CA LYS A 245 3.81 -5.06 5.83
C LYS A 245 3.15 -5.67 7.05
N ALA A 246 2.63 -4.79 7.92
CA ALA A 246 1.70 -5.13 8.98
C ALA A 246 2.13 -6.36 9.81
N ALA A 247 3.16 -6.19 10.61
CA ALA A 247 3.74 -7.20 11.51
C ALA A 247 4.49 -8.37 10.85
N LEU A 248 4.65 -8.39 9.51
CA LEU A 248 5.66 -9.21 8.85
C LEU A 248 6.89 -8.37 8.51
N PHE A 249 8.07 -8.93 8.75
CA PHE A 249 9.35 -8.23 8.63
C PHE A 249 10.16 -8.66 7.40
N GLY A 250 9.49 -8.88 6.30
CA GLY A 250 10.13 -9.16 5.01
C GLY A 250 10.07 -10.64 4.60
N PRO A 251 10.60 -10.98 3.46
CA PRO A 251 11.17 -10.06 2.47
C PRO A 251 10.10 -9.24 1.73
N ARG A 252 10.53 -8.28 0.92
CA ARG A 252 9.62 -7.59 0.01
C ARG A 252 9.15 -8.56 -1.07
N ALA A 253 7.96 -9.11 -0.88
CA ALA A 253 7.33 -10.09 -1.76
C ALA A 253 5.82 -10.00 -1.70
N GLY A 254 5.14 -10.54 -2.73
CA GLY A 254 3.71 -10.78 -2.75
C GLY A 254 3.43 -12.29 -2.67
N LEU A 255 2.57 -12.69 -1.74
CA LEU A 255 2.07 -14.05 -1.63
C LEU A 255 0.62 -14.07 -2.09
N LEU A 256 0.32 -14.83 -3.14
CA LEU A 256 -1.03 -15.12 -3.63
C LEU A 256 -1.42 -16.51 -3.16
N LEU A 257 -2.57 -16.62 -2.55
CA LEU A 257 -3.26 -17.87 -2.24
C LEU A 257 -4.60 -17.88 -2.99
N GLY A 258 -4.97 -19.00 -3.58
CA GLY A 258 -6.26 -19.09 -4.28
C GLY A 258 -6.62 -20.48 -4.75
N ARG A 259 -7.86 -20.61 -5.23
CA ARG A 259 -8.38 -21.87 -5.79
C ARG A 259 -7.52 -22.32 -6.96
N ALA A 260 -7.19 -23.62 -6.99
CA ALA A 260 -6.26 -24.19 -7.96
C ALA A 260 -6.67 -23.95 -9.44
N ASP A 261 -7.98 -23.97 -9.74
CA ASP A 261 -8.50 -23.72 -11.08
C ASP A 261 -8.22 -22.30 -11.60
N LEU A 262 -8.21 -21.31 -10.70
CA LEU A 262 -7.86 -19.92 -11.00
C LEU A 262 -6.34 -19.68 -10.97
N MET A 263 -5.61 -20.46 -10.19
CA MET A 263 -4.17 -20.30 -10.03
C MET A 263 -3.36 -20.82 -11.22
N GLU A 264 -3.86 -21.83 -11.94
CA GLU A 264 -3.16 -22.38 -13.11
C GLU A 264 -2.91 -21.33 -14.23
N PRO A 265 -3.91 -20.58 -14.72
CA PRO A 265 -3.66 -19.52 -15.71
C PRO A 265 -2.79 -18.37 -15.16
N ILE A 266 -2.87 -18.08 -13.86
CA ILE A 266 -2.01 -17.06 -13.22
C ILE A 266 -0.55 -17.56 -13.21
N GLY A 267 -0.31 -18.81 -12.81
CA GLY A 267 1.02 -19.43 -12.84
C GLY A 267 1.65 -19.46 -14.24
N ALA A 268 0.86 -19.82 -15.25
CA ALA A 268 1.31 -19.76 -16.64
C ALA A 268 1.71 -18.33 -17.07
N LYS A 269 0.91 -17.34 -16.70
CA LYS A 269 1.22 -15.92 -16.97
C LYS A 269 2.44 -15.45 -16.19
N MET A 270 2.58 -15.85 -14.94
CA MET A 270 3.73 -15.55 -14.08
C MET A 270 5.03 -16.03 -14.71
N ASN A 271 5.08 -17.27 -15.16
CA ASN A 271 6.26 -17.83 -15.83
C ASN A 271 6.58 -17.11 -17.14
N MET A 272 5.56 -16.79 -17.95
CA MET A 272 5.74 -16.07 -19.21
C MET A 272 6.32 -14.66 -19.00
N MET A 273 5.90 -13.99 -17.91
CA MET A 273 6.33 -12.61 -17.60
C MET A 273 7.59 -12.53 -16.73
N GLY A 274 8.04 -13.65 -16.15
CA GLY A 274 9.18 -13.67 -15.23
C GLY A 274 8.91 -12.89 -13.91
N THR A 275 7.69 -12.95 -13.40
CA THR A 275 7.29 -12.24 -12.19
C THR A 275 7.36 -13.09 -10.92
N GLU A 276 7.75 -14.36 -11.05
CA GLU A 276 7.95 -15.29 -9.94
C GLU A 276 9.08 -14.85 -9.00
N ALA A 277 8.92 -15.12 -7.72
CA ALA A 277 9.99 -14.91 -6.75
C ALA A 277 11.07 -15.99 -6.88
N ARG A 278 12.32 -15.60 -6.63
CA ARG A 278 13.47 -16.53 -6.62
C ARG A 278 13.48 -17.39 -5.36
N PRO A 279 14.06 -18.61 -5.38
CA PRO A 279 14.09 -19.51 -4.23
C PRO A 279 14.54 -18.86 -2.92
N PRO A 280 15.57 -18.00 -2.87
CA PRO A 280 15.95 -17.31 -1.63
C PRO A 280 14.84 -16.38 -1.07
N VAL A 281 14.07 -15.76 -1.95
CA VAL A 281 12.92 -14.91 -1.55
C VAL A 281 11.78 -15.78 -1.04
N VAL A 282 11.49 -16.89 -1.70
CA VAL A 282 10.47 -17.87 -1.25
C VAL A 282 10.82 -18.43 0.13
N ALA A 283 12.07 -18.80 0.36
CA ALA A 283 12.57 -19.25 1.65
C ALA A 283 12.40 -18.20 2.76
N ALA A 284 12.70 -16.94 2.45
CA ALA A 284 12.54 -15.85 3.41
C ALA A 284 11.05 -15.53 3.69
N VAL A 285 10.16 -15.65 2.69
CA VAL A 285 8.70 -15.57 2.86
C VAL A 285 8.22 -16.67 3.80
N LEU A 286 8.58 -17.91 3.51
CA LEU A 286 8.20 -19.06 4.33
C LEU A 286 8.64 -18.85 5.79
N ARG A 287 9.88 -18.45 6.02
CA ARG A 287 10.41 -18.17 7.36
C ARG A 287 9.63 -17.06 8.07
N SER A 288 9.39 -15.95 7.40
CA SER A 288 8.66 -14.82 7.97
C SER A 288 7.23 -15.19 8.40
N LEU A 289 6.56 -16.02 7.61
CA LEU A 289 5.23 -16.53 7.93
C LEU A 289 5.22 -17.56 9.05
N GLN A 290 6.24 -18.43 9.13
CA GLN A 290 6.39 -19.39 10.22
C GLN A 290 6.65 -18.75 11.57
N GLU A 291 7.39 -17.64 11.58
CA GLU A 291 7.73 -16.88 12.80
C GLU A 291 6.59 -15.98 13.29
N TYR A 292 5.62 -15.66 12.43
CA TYR A 292 4.48 -14.83 12.80
C TYR A 292 3.45 -15.60 13.61
N THR A 293 2.97 -14.99 14.70
CA THR A 293 1.77 -15.43 15.40
C THR A 293 0.75 -14.29 15.55
N PRO A 294 -0.56 -14.58 15.54
CA PRO A 294 -1.60 -13.57 15.73
C PRO A 294 -1.42 -12.76 17.02
N GLU A 295 -0.97 -13.40 18.11
CA GLU A 295 -0.75 -12.78 19.42
C GLU A 295 0.39 -11.75 19.36
N GLN A 296 1.50 -12.08 18.69
CA GLN A 296 2.59 -11.13 18.45
C GLN A 296 2.11 -9.96 17.58
N GLY A 297 1.33 -10.27 16.54
CA GLY A 297 0.69 -9.24 15.72
C GLY A 297 -0.17 -8.29 16.55
N GLN A 298 -1.05 -8.81 17.37
CA GLN A 298 -1.92 -8.02 18.24
C GLN A 298 -1.12 -7.14 19.23
N GLN A 299 -0.06 -7.68 19.82
CA GLN A 299 0.81 -6.93 20.71
C GLN A 299 1.50 -5.76 19.97
N LEU A 300 2.04 -6.01 18.79
CA LEU A 300 2.67 -4.97 17.97
C LEU A 300 1.67 -3.88 17.57
N PHE A 301 0.50 -4.24 17.09
CA PHE A 301 -0.54 -3.27 16.72
C PHE A 301 -0.96 -2.41 17.91
N SER A 302 -1.13 -3.00 19.10
CA SER A 302 -1.47 -2.25 20.32
C SER A 302 -0.39 -1.23 20.68
N GLN A 303 0.89 -1.61 20.60
CA GLN A 303 2.03 -0.71 20.83
C GLN A 303 2.07 0.43 19.81
N TRP A 304 1.84 0.12 18.52
CA TRP A 304 1.84 1.13 17.45
C TRP A 304 0.70 2.12 17.60
N VAL A 305 -0.52 1.66 17.88
CA VAL A 305 -1.68 2.54 18.10
C VAL A 305 -1.39 3.51 19.25
N GLU A 306 -0.87 3.02 20.36
CA GLU A 306 -0.58 3.85 21.53
C GLU A 306 0.52 4.89 21.22
N ARG A 307 1.56 4.51 20.50
CA ARG A 307 2.61 5.44 20.07
C ARG A 307 2.08 6.48 19.08
N HIS A 308 1.28 6.06 18.11
CA HIS A 308 0.67 6.98 17.14
C HIS A 308 -0.31 7.94 17.80
N ARG A 309 -1.06 7.49 18.82
CA ARG A 309 -1.94 8.35 19.62
C ARG A 309 -1.15 9.47 20.30
N ARG A 310 -0.05 9.13 21.00
CA ARG A 310 0.83 10.13 21.63
C ARG A 310 1.44 11.11 20.63
N LEU A 311 1.93 10.59 19.49
CA LEU A 311 2.47 11.44 18.41
C LEU A 311 1.41 12.40 17.86
N ALA A 312 0.17 11.92 17.67
CA ALA A 312 -0.91 12.76 17.20
C ALA A 312 -1.24 13.87 18.21
N GLU A 313 -1.32 13.56 19.51
CA GLU A 313 -1.55 14.54 20.54
C GLU A 313 -0.47 15.64 20.57
N LEU A 314 0.80 15.26 20.43
CA LEU A 314 1.91 16.19 20.37
C LEU A 314 1.95 17.03 19.07
N ALA A 315 1.48 16.49 17.95
CA ALA A 315 1.53 17.14 16.66
C ALA A 315 0.28 17.97 16.32
N LYS A 316 -0.88 17.70 16.91
CA LYS A 316 -2.12 18.46 16.69
C LYS A 316 -1.98 19.96 16.82
N PRO A 317 -1.23 20.54 17.81
CA PRO A 317 -1.11 21.99 17.95
C PRO A 317 -0.60 22.72 16.70
N PHE A 318 0.10 22.02 15.81
CA PHE A 318 0.64 22.61 14.58
C PHE A 318 0.19 21.92 13.30
N LEU A 319 -0.28 20.66 13.33
CA LEU A 319 -0.86 19.99 12.17
C LEU A 319 -2.38 20.08 12.10
N GLY A 320 -3.03 20.61 13.13
CA GLY A 320 -4.47 20.86 13.17
C GLY A 320 -5.29 19.67 13.71
N GLU A 321 -6.56 19.97 13.99
CA GLU A 321 -7.47 19.02 14.64
C GLU A 321 -7.87 17.84 13.74
N ASN A 322 -7.72 17.99 12.41
CA ASN A 322 -8.00 16.94 11.43
C ASN A 322 -6.92 15.84 11.41
N LEU A 323 -5.81 16.02 12.17
CA LEU A 323 -4.79 15.00 12.32
C LEU A 323 -5.36 13.74 12.96
N GLN A 324 -5.23 12.64 12.26
CA GLN A 324 -5.71 11.32 12.67
C GLN A 324 -4.55 10.38 12.96
N TYR A 325 -4.85 9.25 13.58
CA TYR A 325 -3.89 8.16 13.79
C TYR A 325 -4.58 6.80 13.61
N GLY A 326 -3.78 5.78 13.34
CA GLY A 326 -4.29 4.42 13.15
C GLY A 326 -3.21 3.36 13.37
N ALA A 327 -3.63 2.12 13.46
CA ALA A 327 -2.76 0.99 13.75
C ALA A 327 -1.64 0.84 12.72
N TYR A 328 -1.98 0.92 11.43
CA TYR A 328 -1.01 0.75 10.34
C TYR A 328 -0.69 2.06 9.61
N ASN A 329 -1.58 3.05 9.66
CA ASN A 329 -1.39 4.30 8.90
C ASN A 329 -0.47 5.32 9.58
N GLY A 330 -0.09 5.09 10.82
CA GLY A 330 0.67 6.06 11.61
C GLY A 330 -0.19 7.23 12.06
N ILE A 331 0.42 8.39 12.17
CA ILE A 331 -0.30 9.68 12.21
C ILE A 331 -0.45 10.19 10.79
N TYR A 332 -1.59 10.75 10.45
CA TYR A 332 -1.85 11.16 9.07
C TYR A 332 -2.88 12.28 8.94
N LEU A 333 -2.72 13.06 7.86
CA LEU A 333 -3.69 14.01 7.32
C LEU A 333 -4.09 13.60 5.91
N SER A 334 -5.31 13.94 5.49
CA SER A 334 -5.67 13.91 4.08
C SER A 334 -4.80 14.90 3.29
N LEU A 335 -4.69 14.72 1.97
CA LEU A 335 -3.95 15.67 1.15
C LEU A 335 -4.64 17.05 1.13
N ASP A 336 -5.97 17.07 1.17
CA ASP A 336 -6.76 18.30 1.16
C ASP A 336 -6.61 19.05 2.49
N ASP A 337 -6.77 18.36 3.64
CA ASP A 337 -6.51 18.97 4.96
C ASP A 337 -5.10 19.54 5.08
N PHE A 338 -4.11 18.84 4.50
CA PHE A 338 -2.73 19.32 4.50
C PHE A 338 -2.55 20.54 3.60
N MET A 339 -3.18 20.57 2.43
CA MET A 339 -3.21 21.73 1.54
C MET A 339 -3.81 22.93 2.25
N ASP A 340 -4.99 22.76 2.86
CA ASP A 340 -5.70 23.82 3.58
C ASP A 340 -4.85 24.38 4.72
N LEU A 341 -4.21 23.52 5.50
CA LEU A 341 -3.28 23.92 6.56
C LEU A 341 -2.11 24.78 6.02
N VAL A 342 -1.52 24.38 4.89
CA VAL A 342 -0.40 25.11 4.30
C VAL A 342 -0.86 26.44 3.71
N LEU A 343 -2.02 26.50 3.05
CA LEU A 343 -2.63 27.74 2.54
C LEU A 343 -2.91 28.72 3.67
N GLU A 344 -3.55 28.26 4.76
CA GLU A 344 -3.81 29.06 5.95
C GLU A 344 -2.52 29.67 6.52
N ARG A 345 -1.49 28.82 6.71
CA ARG A 345 -0.21 29.27 7.31
C ARG A 345 0.60 30.20 6.42
N THR A 346 0.47 30.09 5.10
CA THR A 346 1.13 30.98 4.15
C THR A 346 0.37 32.28 3.94
N GLY A 347 -0.92 32.33 4.26
CA GLY A 347 -1.84 33.41 3.92
C GLY A 347 -2.11 33.51 2.42
N ILE A 348 -1.95 32.43 1.66
CA ILE A 348 -2.19 32.34 0.21
C ILE A 348 -3.56 31.72 0.00
N GLU A 349 -4.44 32.44 -0.71
CA GLU A 349 -5.81 31.95 -0.95
C GLU A 349 -5.88 30.87 -2.02
N LYS A 350 -4.99 30.91 -3.02
CA LYS A 350 -4.98 29.99 -4.17
C LYS A 350 -3.56 29.71 -4.65
N THR A 351 -3.34 28.48 -5.10
CA THR A 351 -2.09 28.05 -5.73
C THR A 351 -2.39 27.18 -6.94
N ASP A 352 -1.45 27.06 -7.86
CA ASP A 352 -1.48 26.14 -9.00
C ASP A 352 -0.85 24.77 -8.67
N LEU A 353 -0.35 24.62 -7.44
CA LEU A 353 0.20 23.34 -6.95
C LEU A 353 -0.93 22.40 -6.55
N ALA A 354 -0.78 21.12 -6.86
CA ALA A 354 -1.69 20.10 -6.37
C ALA A 354 -1.32 19.68 -4.93
N PRO A 355 -2.31 19.21 -4.12
CA PRO A 355 -2.04 18.74 -2.76
C PRO A 355 -0.93 17.69 -2.67
N VAL A 356 -0.82 16.81 -3.67
CA VAL A 356 0.23 15.77 -3.73
C VAL A 356 1.63 16.38 -3.90
N ASP A 357 1.79 17.47 -4.64
CA ASP A 357 3.08 18.15 -4.82
C ASP A 357 3.61 18.65 -3.47
N LEU A 358 2.73 19.22 -2.63
CA LEU A 358 3.07 19.71 -1.29
C LEU A 358 3.37 18.58 -0.32
N SER A 359 2.59 17.50 -0.36
CA SER A 359 2.81 16.31 0.46
C SER A 359 4.19 15.68 0.19
N VAL A 360 4.57 15.58 -1.07
CA VAL A 360 5.88 15.03 -1.45
C VAL A 360 7.01 16.01 -1.11
N ALA A 361 6.80 17.31 -1.30
CA ALA A 361 7.78 18.33 -0.89
C ALA A 361 8.03 18.30 0.63
N PHE A 362 6.97 18.17 1.44
CA PHE A 362 7.06 17.96 2.88
C PHE A 362 7.87 16.70 3.24
N SER A 363 7.58 15.59 2.55
CA SER A 363 8.32 14.35 2.70
C SER A 363 9.81 14.47 2.34
N MET A 364 10.13 15.26 1.32
CA MET A 364 11.51 15.56 0.95
C MET A 364 12.22 16.44 1.98
N LEU A 365 11.50 17.35 2.64
CA LEU A 365 12.05 18.15 3.74
C LEU A 365 12.39 17.28 4.95
N LEU A 366 11.51 16.34 5.31
CA LEU A 366 11.77 15.34 6.36
C LEU A 366 13.01 14.49 6.04
N LEU A 367 13.14 14.06 4.79
CA LEU A 367 14.32 13.30 4.37
C LEU A 367 15.59 14.15 4.37
N ARG A 368 15.56 15.37 3.81
CA ARG A 368 16.72 16.26 3.71
C ARG A 368 17.21 16.73 5.08
N GLY A 369 16.29 17.20 5.92
CA GLY A 369 16.62 17.74 7.24
C GLY A 369 16.99 16.67 8.26
N PHE A 370 16.20 15.59 8.31
CA PHE A 370 16.21 14.64 9.44
C PHE A 370 16.51 13.19 9.06
N GLY A 371 16.60 12.88 7.76
CA GLY A 371 16.83 11.51 7.29
C GLY A 371 15.60 10.60 7.41
N PHE A 372 14.41 11.16 7.56
CA PHE A 372 13.19 10.42 7.72
C PHE A 372 12.65 9.96 6.38
N LEU A 373 12.64 8.65 6.16
CA LEU A 373 12.06 8.00 5.00
C LEU A 373 10.55 7.88 5.19
N THR A 374 9.79 8.44 4.28
CA THR A 374 8.34 8.28 4.20
C THR A 374 7.95 7.67 2.85
N VAL A 375 6.73 7.16 2.73
CA VAL A 375 6.28 6.45 1.53
C VAL A 375 6.53 7.25 0.23
N PRO A 376 6.24 8.57 0.16
CA PRO A 376 6.45 9.35 -1.06
C PRO A 376 7.90 9.45 -1.53
N THR A 377 8.88 9.29 -0.62
CA THR A 377 10.31 9.39 -0.97
C THR A 377 10.92 8.11 -1.51
N THR A 378 10.19 7.01 -1.53
CA THR A 378 10.74 5.69 -1.86
C THR A 378 10.14 5.05 -3.11
N HIS A 379 8.84 5.23 -3.35
CA HIS A 379 8.16 4.72 -4.53
C HIS A 379 6.79 5.40 -4.69
N TYR A 380 6.37 5.60 -5.93
CA TYR A 380 5.08 6.19 -6.30
C TYR A 380 4.72 7.44 -5.48
N PRO A 381 5.50 8.52 -5.58
CA PRO A 381 5.25 9.74 -4.80
C PRO A 381 3.79 10.20 -4.84
N GLY A 382 3.17 10.26 -6.00
CA GLY A 382 1.80 10.68 -6.18
C GLY A 382 0.73 9.69 -5.71
N ALA A 383 1.09 8.42 -5.49
CA ALA A 383 0.16 7.42 -4.97
C ALA A 383 -0.08 7.54 -3.46
N SER A 384 0.72 8.33 -2.76
CA SER A 384 0.50 8.61 -1.34
C SER A 384 -0.62 9.63 -1.19
N LYS A 385 -1.81 9.17 -0.86
CA LYS A 385 -3.01 10.00 -0.67
C LYS A 385 -3.10 10.60 0.73
N LEU A 386 -2.05 10.46 1.53
CA LEU A 386 -1.93 10.96 2.89
C LEU A 386 -0.55 11.55 3.10
N VAL A 387 -0.50 12.63 3.86
CA VAL A 387 0.70 13.00 4.60
C VAL A 387 0.75 12.08 5.81
N SER A 388 1.68 11.13 5.85
CA SER A 388 1.71 10.15 6.94
C SER A 388 3.14 9.82 7.41
N VAL A 389 3.26 9.64 8.71
CA VAL A 389 4.46 9.13 9.39
C VAL A 389 4.07 7.87 10.15
N LYS A 390 4.71 6.75 9.80
CA LYS A 390 4.42 5.43 10.36
C LYS A 390 5.61 4.94 11.17
N VAL A 391 5.44 4.87 12.47
CA VAL A 391 6.49 4.38 13.38
C VAL A 391 6.27 2.89 13.66
N LEU A 392 6.30 2.09 12.58
CA LEU A 392 5.98 0.65 12.63
C LEU A 392 7.20 -0.27 12.52
N ALA A 393 8.27 0.24 11.89
CA ALA A 393 9.35 -0.60 11.41
C ALA A 393 10.69 0.09 11.63
N LEU A 394 10.95 0.51 12.85
CA LEU A 394 12.27 0.96 13.23
C LEU A 394 13.20 -0.25 13.32
N ARG A 395 14.45 -0.09 12.92
CA ARG A 395 15.47 -1.10 13.15
C ARG A 395 15.65 -1.30 14.64
N GLN A 396 16.07 -2.48 15.04
CA GLN A 396 16.43 -2.75 16.42
C GLN A 396 17.54 -1.77 16.86
N GLY A 397 17.29 -0.99 17.90
CA GLY A 397 18.21 0.05 18.38
C GLY A 397 18.04 1.44 17.75
N ASP A 398 17.12 1.60 16.80
CA ASP A 398 16.78 2.90 16.19
C ASP A 398 15.60 3.53 16.95
N ASP A 399 15.86 3.98 18.17
CA ASP A 399 14.84 4.53 19.07
C ASP A 399 14.80 6.07 18.96
N ILE A 400 14.08 6.55 17.93
CA ILE A 400 13.82 7.98 17.77
C ILE A 400 12.73 8.38 18.77
N SER A 401 13.00 9.40 19.58
CA SER A 401 12.01 9.91 20.54
C SER A 401 10.82 10.54 19.82
N ASP A 402 9.67 10.51 20.48
CA ASP A 402 8.44 11.12 19.94
C ASP A 402 8.64 12.64 19.75
N GLU A 403 9.39 13.30 20.65
CA GLU A 403 9.73 14.72 20.53
C GLU A 403 10.59 15.03 19.32
N ALA A 404 11.56 14.18 18.99
CA ALA A 404 12.40 14.33 17.80
C ALA A 404 11.58 14.20 16.51
N ILE A 405 10.64 13.25 16.47
CA ILE A 405 9.72 13.10 15.33
C ILE A 405 8.83 14.34 15.20
N VAL A 406 8.22 14.77 16.28
CA VAL A 406 7.32 15.93 16.30
C VAL A 406 8.06 17.24 15.95
N GLY A 407 9.28 17.41 16.48
CA GLY A 407 10.15 18.55 16.11
C GLY A 407 10.46 18.57 14.62
N ALA A 408 10.83 17.43 14.06
CA ALA A 408 11.11 17.31 12.63
C ALA A 408 9.89 17.62 11.75
N LEU A 409 8.69 17.18 12.18
CA LEU A 409 7.45 17.52 11.47
C LEU A 409 7.17 19.03 11.50
N SER A 410 7.32 19.67 12.67
CA SER A 410 7.14 21.12 12.83
C SER A 410 8.12 21.91 11.98
N ASP A 411 9.41 21.60 12.07
CA ASP A 411 10.46 22.30 11.32
C ASP A 411 10.29 22.14 9.81
N SER A 412 9.87 20.96 9.36
CA SER A 412 9.60 20.68 7.95
C SER A 412 8.38 21.44 7.45
N LEU A 413 7.32 21.55 8.26
CA LEU A 413 6.15 22.36 7.92
C LEU A 413 6.52 23.84 7.82
N ASP A 414 7.26 24.38 8.77
CA ASP A 414 7.74 25.76 8.74
C ASP A 414 8.65 26.04 7.53
N ALA A 415 9.49 25.06 7.17
CA ALA A 415 10.32 25.17 5.96
C ALA A 415 9.48 25.19 4.68
N LEU A 416 8.42 24.37 4.61
CA LEU A 416 7.48 24.36 3.49
C LEU A 416 6.74 25.72 3.39
N VAL A 417 6.22 26.23 4.50
CA VAL A 417 5.52 27.52 4.59
C VAL A 417 6.43 28.67 4.13
N ARG A 418 7.71 28.65 4.50
CA ARG A 418 8.71 29.66 4.05
C ARG A 418 8.91 29.68 2.53
N THR A 419 8.59 28.63 1.80
CA THR A 419 8.64 28.65 0.33
C THR A 419 7.60 29.58 -0.29
N ARG A 420 6.58 29.98 0.49
CA ARG A 420 5.40 30.73 0.03
C ARG A 420 4.75 30.11 -1.21
N LEU A 421 4.79 28.80 -1.31
CA LEU A 421 4.27 28.00 -2.42
C LEU A 421 4.84 28.42 -3.80
N ASP A 422 6.02 29.02 -3.81
CA ASP A 422 6.74 29.33 -5.05
C ASP A 422 7.08 28.03 -5.78
N ARG A 423 6.58 27.87 -7.00
CA ARG A 423 6.72 26.65 -7.79
C ARG A 423 8.18 26.24 -7.96
N ALA A 424 9.08 27.20 -8.23
CA ALA A 424 10.49 26.90 -8.42
C ALA A 424 11.16 26.45 -7.11
N ALA A 425 10.71 26.98 -5.96
CA ALA A 425 11.17 26.51 -4.66
C ALA A 425 10.71 25.07 -4.38
N ILE A 426 9.45 24.74 -4.68
CA ILE A 426 8.94 23.37 -4.54
C ILE A 426 9.68 22.42 -5.48
N GLU A 427 9.90 22.78 -6.74
CA GLU A 427 10.68 21.96 -7.67
C GLU A 427 12.13 21.71 -7.18
N ARG A 428 12.76 22.72 -6.56
CA ARG A 428 14.08 22.53 -5.93
C ARG A 428 14.05 21.56 -4.76
N LEU A 429 12.99 21.57 -3.94
CA LEU A 429 12.82 20.58 -2.88
C LEU A 429 12.68 19.16 -3.45
N LEU A 430 11.90 19.00 -4.51
CA LEU A 430 11.61 17.71 -5.13
C LEU A 430 12.82 17.12 -5.88
N PHE A 431 13.54 17.95 -6.63
CA PHE A 431 14.54 17.47 -7.61
C PHE A 431 15.95 17.99 -7.38
N GLY A 432 16.12 18.97 -6.50
CA GLY A 432 17.41 19.60 -6.23
C GLY A 432 18.47 18.63 -5.70
N PRO A 433 19.75 19.01 -5.80
CA PRO A 433 20.84 18.21 -5.25
C PRO A 433 20.70 18.06 -3.73
N PRO A 434 21.35 17.05 -3.12
CA PRO A 434 21.52 16.99 -1.67
C PRO A 434 22.42 18.16 -1.20
N GLU A 435 22.05 18.77 -0.06
CA GLU A 435 22.80 19.84 0.59
C GLU A 435 23.66 19.31 1.73
#